data_10735a5f678786c2426eac9ba7ea1969
#
_entry.id   10735a5f678786c2426eac9ba7ea1969
#
_cell.length_a   1.000
_cell.length_b   1.000
_cell.length_c   1.000
_cell.angle_alpha   90.00
_cell.angle_beta   90.00
_cell.angle_gamma   90.00
#
_symmetry.space_group_name_H-M   'P 1'
#
loop_
_entity.id
_entity.type
_entity.pdbx_description
1 polymer ?
#
loop_
_entity_poly.entity_id
_entity_poly.type
_entity_poly.pdbx_seq_one_letter_code
_entity_poly.pdbx_strand_id
1 'polypeptide(L)'
;LQDELTGALIGLAKSCGSNPKTDNTDRIIIEGLFTTITNVNFNNETLKNMIDRVHKEKNIILPDCSVCQSRCGNTDDYDMNNIWDADEDIRSLKSLILFGIRGMAAYAYHAMVLGCTDETVNNFFYKALSIISYDMDSEQLLPVVLEVGEVNLKCMELLDKANTTSYGTPAPVKVSLSVEPGPFIVVTGHD
;
A
#
# COMPACT_ATOMS: atom_id res chain seq x y z
N LEU A 1 -7.04 -6.23 -13.75
CA LEU A 1 -6.96 -4.86 -13.23
C LEU A 1 -6.23 -4.76 -11.88
N GLN A 2 -6.49 -5.63 -10.90
CA GLN A 2 -5.75 -5.58 -9.61
C GLN A 2 -4.28 -5.94 -9.79
N ASP A 3 -3.96 -6.91 -10.62
CA ASP A 3 -2.58 -7.28 -10.94
C ASP A 3 -1.91 -6.18 -11.81
N GLU A 4 -2.63 -5.58 -12.74
CA GLU A 4 -2.15 -4.42 -13.51
C GLU A 4 -1.81 -3.25 -12.58
N LEU A 5 -2.69 -2.91 -11.63
CA LEU A 5 -2.42 -1.88 -10.65
C LEU A 5 -1.20 -2.23 -9.78
N THR A 6 -1.09 -3.48 -9.32
CA THR A 6 0.06 -3.94 -8.54
C THR A 6 1.35 -3.82 -9.34
N GLY A 7 1.35 -4.23 -10.60
CA GLY A 7 2.48 -4.08 -11.51
C GLY A 7 2.89 -2.63 -11.73
N ALA A 8 1.91 -1.73 -11.90
CA ALA A 8 2.14 -0.30 -12.02
C ALA A 8 2.76 0.30 -10.75
N LEU A 9 2.29 -0.10 -9.55
CA LEU A 9 2.86 0.34 -8.26
C LEU A 9 4.31 -0.14 -8.08
N ILE A 10 4.62 -1.37 -8.49
CA ILE A 10 6.00 -1.89 -8.48
C ILE A 10 6.87 -1.05 -9.43
N GLY A 11 6.38 -0.76 -10.64
CA GLY A 11 7.06 0.11 -11.59
C GLY A 11 7.31 1.53 -11.04
N LEU A 12 6.32 2.11 -10.34
CA LEU A 12 6.47 3.41 -9.68
C LEU A 12 7.52 3.35 -8.56
N ALA A 13 7.48 2.34 -7.70
CA ALA A 13 8.44 2.19 -6.61
C ALA A 13 9.90 2.08 -7.12
N LYS A 14 10.12 1.33 -8.19
CA LYS A 14 11.43 1.24 -8.87
C LYS A 14 11.89 2.60 -9.42
N SER A 15 10.96 3.37 -9.97
CA SER A 15 11.27 4.70 -10.52
C SER A 15 11.71 5.68 -9.44
N CYS A 16 11.23 5.51 -8.22
CA CYS A 16 11.63 6.33 -7.06
C CYS A 16 13.03 5.99 -6.52
N GLY A 17 13.60 4.83 -6.85
CA GLY A 17 14.91 4.40 -6.33
C GLY A 17 16.07 5.32 -6.69
N SER A 18 15.98 6.08 -7.78
CA SER A 18 17.00 7.01 -8.26
C SER A 18 16.51 8.47 -8.37
N ASN A 19 15.26 8.73 -8.10
CA ASN A 19 14.63 10.03 -8.30
C ASN A 19 13.89 10.49 -7.03
N PRO A 20 13.81 11.81 -6.79
CA PRO A 20 13.07 12.31 -5.63
C PRO A 20 11.57 12.00 -5.77
N LYS A 21 10.97 11.57 -4.67
CA LYS A 21 9.53 11.41 -4.53
C LYS A 21 8.85 12.78 -4.46
N THR A 22 7.60 12.85 -4.89
CA THR A 22 6.73 13.99 -4.59
C THR A 22 5.92 13.73 -3.32
N ASP A 23 5.31 14.75 -2.73
CA ASP A 23 4.41 14.59 -1.56
C ASP A 23 3.21 13.69 -1.87
N ASN A 24 2.88 13.52 -3.16
CA ASN A 24 1.77 12.70 -3.61
C ASN A 24 2.15 11.23 -3.81
N THR A 25 3.44 10.91 -3.98
CA THR A 25 3.90 9.56 -4.31
C THR A 25 3.59 8.56 -3.19
N ASP A 26 3.88 8.93 -1.93
CA ASP A 26 3.59 8.07 -0.77
C ASP A 26 2.09 7.77 -0.68
N ARG A 27 1.27 8.79 -0.89
CA ARG A 27 -0.19 8.65 -0.89
C ARG A 27 -0.67 7.70 -1.99
N ILE A 28 -0.16 7.82 -3.20
CA ILE A 28 -0.52 6.95 -4.33
C ILE A 28 -0.15 5.50 -4.05
N ILE A 29 1.02 5.24 -3.47
CA ILE A 29 1.46 3.87 -3.11
C ILE A 29 0.50 3.28 -2.06
N ILE A 30 0.21 4.01 -0.98
CA ILE A 30 -0.66 3.54 0.10
C ILE A 30 -2.08 3.31 -0.40
N GLU A 31 -2.69 4.29 -1.10
CA GLU A 31 -4.05 4.17 -1.65
C GLU A 31 -4.15 3.04 -2.68
N GLY A 32 -3.14 2.91 -3.54
CA GLY A 32 -3.09 1.86 -4.55
C GLY A 32 -3.02 0.46 -3.93
N LEU A 33 -2.13 0.23 -2.97
CA LEU A 33 -2.03 -1.05 -2.26
C LEU A 33 -3.31 -1.35 -1.48
N PHE A 34 -3.87 -0.38 -0.75
CA PHE A 34 -5.13 -0.53 -0.02
C PHE A 34 -6.27 -0.93 -0.95
N THR A 35 -6.37 -0.30 -2.12
CA THR A 35 -7.39 -0.60 -3.14
C THR A 35 -7.31 -2.05 -3.65
N THR A 36 -6.14 -2.69 -3.60
CA THR A 36 -5.95 -4.08 -4.04
C THR A 36 -6.26 -5.14 -2.97
N ILE A 37 -6.66 -4.74 -1.76
CA ILE A 37 -7.07 -5.68 -0.72
C ILE A 37 -8.40 -6.32 -1.09
N THR A 38 -8.56 -7.61 -0.77
CA THR A 38 -9.79 -8.35 -1.01
C THR A 38 -11.00 -7.62 -0.39
N ASN A 39 -12.06 -7.49 -1.15
CA ASN A 39 -13.33 -6.87 -0.75
C ASN A 39 -13.28 -5.34 -0.47
N VAL A 40 -12.20 -4.65 -0.82
CA VAL A 40 -12.13 -3.18 -0.68
C VAL A 40 -12.70 -2.47 -1.90
N ASN A 41 -12.31 -2.90 -3.10
CA ASN A 41 -12.74 -2.21 -4.31
C ASN A 41 -13.12 -3.19 -5.44
N PHE A 42 -14.39 -3.15 -5.83
CA PHE A 42 -14.94 -3.93 -6.94
C PHE A 42 -15.26 -3.07 -8.18
N ASN A 43 -15.00 -1.76 -8.12
CA ASN A 43 -15.31 -0.85 -9.20
C ASN A 43 -14.15 -0.77 -10.20
N ASN A 44 -14.36 -1.33 -11.39
CA ASN A 44 -13.36 -1.36 -12.45
C ASN A 44 -12.95 0.04 -12.94
N GLU A 45 -13.85 1.02 -12.92
CA GLU A 45 -13.53 2.38 -13.32
C GLU A 45 -12.60 3.04 -12.29
N THR A 46 -12.86 2.86 -11.00
CA THR A 46 -11.98 3.35 -9.93
C THR A 46 -10.58 2.73 -10.01
N LEU A 47 -10.49 1.42 -10.32
CA LEU A 47 -9.19 0.74 -10.50
C LEU A 47 -8.43 1.32 -11.69
N LYS A 48 -9.09 1.54 -12.83
CA LYS A 48 -8.48 2.18 -14.02
C LYS A 48 -7.98 3.59 -13.70
N ASN A 49 -8.81 4.38 -13.03
CA ASN A 49 -8.43 5.74 -12.61
C ASN A 49 -7.21 5.72 -11.67
N MET A 50 -7.09 4.72 -10.81
CA MET A 50 -5.92 4.57 -9.94
C MET A 50 -4.67 4.21 -10.76
N ILE A 51 -4.76 3.30 -11.72
CA ILE A 51 -3.66 2.97 -12.64
C ILE A 51 -3.21 4.23 -13.40
N ASP A 52 -4.14 5.01 -13.91
CA ASP A 52 -3.83 6.28 -14.60
C ASP A 52 -3.12 7.29 -13.68
N ARG A 53 -3.51 7.35 -12.38
CA ARG A 53 -2.83 8.19 -11.38
C ARG A 53 -1.40 7.72 -11.14
N VAL A 54 -1.18 6.42 -11.02
CA VAL A 54 0.16 5.82 -10.87
C VAL A 54 1.04 6.17 -12.08
N HIS A 55 0.52 6.01 -13.29
CA HIS A 55 1.27 6.34 -14.50
C HIS A 55 1.58 7.84 -14.63
N LYS A 56 0.65 8.71 -14.27
CA LYS A 56 0.89 10.16 -14.24
C LYS A 56 1.99 10.53 -13.24
N GLU A 57 1.96 9.96 -12.04
CA GLU A 57 2.99 10.18 -11.03
C GLU A 57 4.35 9.69 -11.50
N LYS A 58 4.41 8.49 -12.09
CA LYS A 58 5.61 7.93 -12.69
C LYS A 58 6.20 8.84 -13.77
N ASN A 59 5.36 9.47 -14.60
CA ASN A 59 5.79 10.42 -15.60
C ASN A 59 6.36 11.72 -15.02
N ILE A 60 5.90 12.14 -13.85
CA ILE A 60 6.42 13.32 -13.14
C ILE A 60 7.82 13.02 -12.57
N ILE A 61 7.98 11.83 -12.00
CA ILE A 61 9.24 11.41 -11.36
C ILE A 61 10.35 11.14 -12.38
N LEU A 62 9.99 10.59 -13.53
CA LEU A 62 10.92 10.25 -14.60
C LEU A 62 10.87 11.31 -15.71
N PRO A 63 11.73 12.34 -15.65
CA PRO A 63 11.79 13.34 -16.70
C PRO A 63 12.26 12.71 -18.03
N ASP A 64 11.73 13.22 -19.14
CA ASP A 64 12.16 12.83 -20.47
C ASP A 64 13.67 13.09 -20.63
N CYS A 65 14.38 12.08 -21.11
CA CYS A 65 15.80 12.25 -21.43
C CYS A 65 15.93 13.04 -22.75
N SER A 66 16.47 14.27 -22.66
CA SER A 66 16.70 15.12 -23.83
C SER A 66 17.73 14.55 -24.82
N VAL A 67 18.56 13.60 -24.37
CA VAL A 67 19.65 13.03 -25.19
C VAL A 67 19.18 11.84 -26.02
N CYS A 68 18.33 10.98 -25.47
CA CYS A 68 17.91 9.75 -26.15
C CYS A 68 16.45 9.79 -26.63
N GLN A 69 15.71 10.87 -26.37
CA GLN A 69 14.27 11.00 -26.64
C GLN A 69 13.42 9.82 -26.07
N SER A 70 13.98 9.09 -25.13
CA SER A 70 13.34 8.01 -24.42
C SER A 70 13.43 8.27 -22.91
N ARG A 71 12.53 7.68 -22.14
CA ARG A 71 12.57 7.78 -20.69
C ARG A 71 13.77 7.01 -20.17
N CYS A 72 14.58 7.66 -19.34
CA CYS A 72 15.71 7.03 -18.70
C CYS A 72 15.21 6.23 -17.48
N GLY A 73 15.39 4.92 -17.54
CA GLY A 73 14.99 3.97 -16.51
C GLY A 73 14.01 2.92 -17.02
N ASN A 74 13.89 1.83 -16.32
CA ASN A 74 12.86 0.83 -16.61
C ASN A 74 11.52 1.36 -16.11
N THR A 75 10.75 1.93 -17.03
CA THR A 75 9.45 2.55 -16.78
C THR A 75 8.28 1.58 -16.93
N ASP A 76 8.56 0.34 -17.33
CA ASP A 76 7.52 -0.63 -17.58
C ASP A 76 6.87 -1.09 -16.26
N ASP A 77 5.60 -1.37 -16.33
CA ASP A 77 4.89 -2.01 -15.24
C ASP A 77 5.43 -3.43 -15.08
N TYR A 78 5.44 -3.91 -13.85
CA TYR A 78 5.92 -5.25 -13.56
C TYR A 78 4.86 -6.28 -13.99
N ASP A 79 5.29 -7.30 -14.74
CA ASP A 79 4.41 -8.40 -15.09
C ASP A 79 4.25 -9.34 -13.88
N MET A 80 3.05 -9.39 -13.33
CA MET A 80 2.73 -10.21 -12.16
C MET A 80 2.85 -11.71 -12.43
N ASN A 81 2.82 -12.16 -13.70
CA ASN A 81 3.09 -13.56 -14.05
C ASN A 81 4.49 -14.00 -13.60
N ASN A 82 5.46 -13.08 -13.52
CA ASN A 82 6.79 -13.41 -12.98
C ASN A 82 6.76 -13.87 -11.50
N ILE A 83 5.68 -13.58 -10.76
CA ILE A 83 5.47 -14.12 -9.41
C ILE A 83 4.69 -15.43 -9.52
N TRP A 84 3.60 -15.42 -10.29
CA TRP A 84 2.66 -16.55 -10.32
C TRP A 84 3.27 -17.80 -10.95
N ASP A 85 4.16 -17.63 -11.92
CA ASP A 85 4.86 -18.70 -12.64
C ASP A 85 6.24 -19.04 -12.03
N ALA A 86 6.66 -18.38 -10.94
CA ALA A 86 7.91 -18.66 -10.25
C ALA A 86 7.87 -20.00 -9.50
N ASP A 87 9.06 -20.51 -9.15
CA ASP A 87 9.20 -21.67 -8.27
C ASP A 87 8.39 -21.49 -6.98
N GLU A 88 7.86 -22.58 -6.44
CA GLU A 88 6.90 -22.57 -5.34
C GLU A 88 7.38 -21.78 -4.12
N ASP A 89 8.63 -21.94 -3.71
CA ASP A 89 9.21 -21.24 -2.56
C ASP A 89 9.31 -19.72 -2.83
N ILE A 90 9.81 -19.35 -4.00
CA ILE A 90 9.95 -17.94 -4.42
C ILE A 90 8.57 -17.29 -4.52
N ARG A 91 7.62 -17.95 -5.18
CA ARG A 91 6.23 -17.50 -5.28
C ARG A 91 5.61 -17.30 -3.91
N SER A 92 5.80 -18.25 -2.99
CA SER A 92 5.25 -18.18 -1.65
C SER A 92 5.82 -17.01 -0.87
N LEU A 93 7.14 -16.79 -0.87
CA LEU A 93 7.79 -15.70 -0.15
C LEU A 93 7.43 -14.34 -0.75
N LYS A 94 7.44 -14.18 -2.08
CA LYS A 94 7.01 -12.93 -2.73
C LYS A 94 5.53 -12.63 -2.47
N SER A 95 4.68 -13.66 -2.43
CA SER A 95 3.27 -13.52 -2.08
C SER A 95 3.08 -13.07 -0.62
N LEU A 96 3.85 -13.64 0.32
CA LEU A 96 3.82 -13.22 1.72
C LEU A 96 4.22 -11.74 1.88
N ILE A 97 5.27 -11.29 1.20
CA ILE A 97 5.66 -9.88 1.18
C ILE A 97 4.52 -9.02 0.63
N LEU A 98 3.98 -9.38 -0.54
CA LEU A 98 2.91 -8.62 -1.19
C LEU A 98 1.65 -8.52 -0.33
N PHE A 99 1.19 -9.62 0.24
CA PHE A 99 0.01 -9.62 1.10
C PHE A 99 0.26 -8.88 2.40
N GLY A 100 1.47 -9.01 2.96
CA GLY A 100 1.88 -8.27 4.15
C GLY A 100 1.84 -6.76 3.94
N ILE A 101 2.43 -6.24 2.86
CA ILE A 101 2.40 -4.80 2.57
C ILE A 101 0.99 -4.30 2.19
N ARG A 102 0.14 -5.13 1.58
CA ARG A 102 -1.27 -4.77 1.36
C ARG A 102 -1.99 -4.61 2.69
N GLY A 103 -1.83 -5.56 3.62
CA GLY A 103 -2.40 -5.44 4.98
C GLY A 103 -1.87 -4.23 5.73
N MET A 104 -0.56 -3.97 5.65
CA MET A 104 0.06 -2.78 6.24
C MET A 104 -0.48 -1.48 5.62
N ALA A 105 -0.78 -1.48 4.31
CA ALA A 105 -1.34 -0.31 3.64
C ALA A 105 -2.74 0.07 4.17
N ALA A 106 -3.53 -0.88 4.68
CA ALA A 106 -4.79 -0.58 5.33
C ALA A 106 -4.58 0.27 6.59
N TYR A 107 -3.63 -0.12 7.44
CA TYR A 107 -3.29 0.66 8.64
C TYR A 107 -2.71 2.02 8.30
N ALA A 108 -1.78 2.06 7.34
CA ALA A 108 -1.16 3.30 6.87
C ALA A 108 -2.18 4.26 6.26
N TYR A 109 -3.15 3.75 5.49
CA TYR A 109 -4.22 4.56 4.90
C TYR A 109 -5.08 5.23 5.98
N HIS A 110 -5.53 4.47 6.98
CA HIS A 110 -6.35 5.03 8.06
C HIS A 110 -5.57 6.04 8.91
N ALA A 111 -4.29 5.78 9.19
CA ALA A 111 -3.42 6.76 9.88
C ALA A 111 -3.25 8.04 9.04
N MET A 112 -3.03 7.89 7.73
CA MET A 112 -2.88 9.00 6.80
C MET A 112 -4.15 9.87 6.70
N VAL A 113 -5.34 9.26 6.71
CA VAL A 113 -6.62 9.99 6.73
C VAL A 113 -6.74 10.85 7.99
N LEU A 114 -6.17 10.42 9.11
CA LEU A 114 -6.10 11.19 10.36
C LEU A 114 -4.91 12.17 10.40
N GLY A 115 -4.20 12.35 9.29
CA GLY A 115 -3.06 13.27 9.19
C GLY A 115 -1.76 12.74 9.79
N CYS A 116 -1.66 11.45 10.08
CA CYS A 116 -0.48 10.81 10.65
C CYS A 116 0.24 9.95 9.61
N THR A 117 1.55 10.18 9.45
CA THR A 117 2.43 9.40 8.57
C THR A 117 3.75 9.10 9.27
N ASP A 118 4.45 8.06 8.85
CA ASP A 118 5.80 7.70 9.33
C ASP A 118 6.70 7.41 8.13
N GLU A 119 7.84 8.08 8.07
CA GLU A 119 8.78 7.96 6.95
C GLU A 119 9.37 6.54 6.84
N THR A 120 9.61 5.84 7.95
CA THR A 120 10.12 4.47 7.93
C THR A 120 9.11 3.54 7.29
N VAL A 121 7.82 3.68 7.66
CA VAL A 121 6.72 2.91 7.09
C VAL A 121 6.59 3.21 5.59
N ASN A 122 6.58 4.49 5.22
CA ASN A 122 6.47 4.90 3.82
C ASN A 122 7.64 4.36 2.99
N ASN A 123 8.87 4.52 3.44
CA ASN A 123 10.06 4.04 2.73
C ASN A 123 10.07 2.51 2.58
N PHE A 124 9.51 1.78 3.54
CA PHE A 124 9.42 0.33 3.45
C PHE A 124 8.50 -0.15 2.33
N PHE A 125 7.41 0.55 2.02
CA PHE A 125 6.57 0.19 0.87
C PHE A 125 7.37 0.19 -0.44
N TYR A 126 8.21 1.20 -0.67
CA TYR A 126 9.06 1.27 -1.86
C TYR A 126 10.08 0.14 -1.90
N LYS A 127 10.74 -0.12 -0.76
CA LYS A 127 11.69 -1.22 -0.64
C LYS A 127 11.03 -2.55 -0.97
N ALA A 128 9.91 -2.87 -0.33
CA ALA A 128 9.21 -4.14 -0.50
C ALA A 128 8.69 -4.32 -1.93
N LEU A 129 8.04 -3.31 -2.53
CA LEU A 129 7.59 -3.33 -3.91
C LEU A 129 8.75 -3.53 -4.89
N SER A 130 9.88 -2.85 -4.68
CA SER A 130 11.05 -3.00 -5.55
C SER A 130 11.65 -4.41 -5.44
N ILE A 131 11.76 -4.95 -4.23
CA ILE A 131 12.29 -6.30 -3.98
C ILE A 131 11.48 -7.38 -4.70
N ILE A 132 10.16 -7.25 -4.74
CA ILE A 132 9.28 -8.18 -5.47
C ILE A 132 9.70 -8.31 -6.94
N SER A 133 10.21 -7.24 -7.55
CA SER A 133 10.64 -7.23 -8.96
C SER A 133 12.03 -7.80 -9.21
N TYR A 134 12.82 -8.03 -8.16
CA TYR A 134 14.18 -8.53 -8.32
C TYR A 134 14.22 -10.06 -8.39
N ASP A 135 15.24 -10.56 -9.10
CA ASP A 135 15.56 -11.98 -9.09
C ASP A 135 16.35 -12.29 -7.81
N MET A 136 15.67 -12.88 -6.84
CA MET A 136 16.18 -13.18 -5.50
C MET A 136 15.83 -14.62 -5.12
N ASP A 137 16.74 -15.27 -4.41
CA ASP A 137 16.53 -16.60 -3.85
C ASP A 137 15.77 -16.54 -2.50
N SER A 138 15.43 -17.72 -1.98
CA SER A 138 14.67 -17.86 -0.73
C SER A 138 15.43 -17.32 0.49
N GLU A 139 16.76 -17.44 0.52
CA GLU A 139 17.59 -16.96 1.63
C GLU A 139 17.61 -15.43 1.67
N GLN A 140 17.53 -14.78 0.51
CA GLN A 140 17.47 -13.33 0.37
C GLN A 140 16.06 -12.78 0.65
N LEU A 141 15.00 -13.52 0.30
CA LEU A 141 13.62 -13.08 0.50
C LEU A 141 13.13 -13.26 1.95
N LEU A 142 13.57 -14.30 2.65
CA LEU A 142 13.12 -14.58 4.03
C LEU A 142 13.35 -13.42 5.02
N PRO A 143 14.52 -12.76 5.05
CA PRO A 143 14.71 -11.58 5.90
C PRO A 143 13.71 -10.45 5.60
N VAL A 144 13.32 -10.29 4.33
CA VAL A 144 12.34 -9.25 3.95
C VAL A 144 10.95 -9.59 4.47
N VAL A 145 10.55 -10.86 4.45
CA VAL A 145 9.29 -11.32 5.06
C VAL A 145 9.25 -11.00 6.55
N LEU A 146 10.35 -11.21 7.27
CA LEU A 146 10.44 -10.86 8.69
C LEU A 146 10.36 -9.36 8.91
N GLU A 147 11.04 -8.57 8.08
CA GLU A 147 11.01 -7.11 8.13
C GLU A 147 9.61 -6.54 7.86
N VAL A 148 8.80 -7.19 6.98
CA VAL A 148 7.37 -6.84 6.82
C VAL A 148 6.65 -6.89 8.16
N GLY A 149 6.88 -7.94 8.96
CA GLY A 149 6.29 -8.08 10.30
C GLY A 149 6.71 -6.96 11.26
N GLU A 150 8.01 -6.65 11.29
CA GLU A 150 8.56 -5.60 12.16
C GLU A 150 8.01 -4.21 11.81
N VAL A 151 8.01 -3.86 10.52
CA VAL A 151 7.49 -2.56 10.07
C VAL A 151 5.97 -2.49 10.21
N ASN A 152 5.26 -3.62 10.04
CA ASN A 152 3.82 -3.65 10.28
C ASN A 152 3.47 -3.34 11.75
N LEU A 153 4.22 -3.83 12.72
CA LEU A 153 4.03 -3.46 14.13
C LEU A 153 4.16 -1.95 14.32
N LYS A 154 5.16 -1.33 13.71
CA LYS A 154 5.33 0.13 13.74
C LYS A 154 4.17 0.87 13.07
N CYS A 155 3.64 0.34 11.98
CA CYS A 155 2.48 0.90 11.30
C CYS A 155 1.20 0.80 12.15
N MET A 156 1.02 -0.31 12.87
CA MET A 156 -0.10 -0.47 13.82
C MET A 156 0.01 0.51 14.99
N GLU A 157 1.22 0.71 15.54
CA GLU A 157 1.48 1.71 16.58
C GLU A 157 1.14 3.14 16.07
N LEU A 158 1.51 3.45 14.83
CA LEU A 158 1.17 4.72 14.19
C LEU A 158 -0.35 4.93 14.13
N LEU A 159 -1.10 3.91 13.72
CA LEU A 159 -2.56 3.97 13.66
C LEU A 159 -3.18 4.10 15.05
N ASP A 160 -2.71 3.33 16.04
CA ASP A 160 -3.19 3.44 17.42
C ASP A 160 -2.99 4.86 17.96
N LYS A 161 -1.82 5.44 17.74
CA LYS A 161 -1.53 6.82 18.11
C LYS A 161 -2.42 7.82 17.38
N ALA A 162 -2.66 7.62 16.08
CA ALA A 162 -3.53 8.48 15.30
C ALA A 162 -4.97 8.45 15.83
N ASN A 163 -5.50 7.25 16.09
CA ASN A 163 -6.85 7.05 16.63
C ASN A 163 -6.99 7.62 18.03
N THR A 164 -6.09 7.28 18.96
CA THR A 164 -6.18 7.74 20.35
C THR A 164 -6.00 9.25 20.48
N THR A 165 -5.18 9.85 19.61
CA THR A 165 -5.03 11.30 19.55
C THR A 165 -6.30 11.99 19.02
N SER A 166 -6.96 11.40 18.02
CA SER A 166 -8.14 11.99 17.36
C SER A 166 -9.43 11.75 18.13
N TYR A 167 -9.61 10.57 18.71
CA TYR A 167 -10.88 10.12 19.29
C TYR A 167 -10.81 9.82 20.79
N GLY A 168 -9.63 9.89 21.39
CA GLY A 168 -9.40 9.51 22.78
C GLY A 168 -9.20 8.00 22.98
N THR A 169 -8.86 7.61 24.21
CA THR A 169 -8.66 6.22 24.57
C THR A 169 -10.01 5.53 24.73
N PRO A 170 -10.27 4.39 24.06
CA PRO A 170 -11.53 3.66 24.22
C PRO A 170 -11.76 3.21 25.67
N ALA A 171 -12.96 3.43 26.17
CA ALA A 171 -13.38 2.98 27.49
C ALA A 171 -14.63 2.09 27.37
N PRO A 172 -14.69 0.93 28.05
CA PRO A 172 -15.88 0.09 28.06
C PRO A 172 -17.09 0.84 28.61
N VAL A 173 -18.21 0.80 27.91
CA VAL A 173 -19.49 1.37 28.36
C VAL A 173 -20.56 0.29 28.41
N LYS A 174 -21.51 0.43 29.36
CA LYS A 174 -22.66 -0.46 29.40
C LYS A 174 -23.67 -0.03 28.34
N VAL A 175 -24.04 -0.96 27.48
CA VAL A 175 -25.06 -0.77 26.46
C VAL A 175 -26.29 -1.58 26.85
N SER A 176 -27.47 -0.93 26.85
CA SER A 176 -28.72 -1.62 27.10
C SER A 176 -29.03 -2.60 25.95
N LEU A 177 -29.43 -3.82 26.29
CA LEU A 177 -29.90 -4.82 25.32
C LEU A 177 -31.40 -4.70 25.02
N SER A 178 -32.12 -3.85 25.77
CA SER A 178 -33.55 -3.58 25.57
C SER A 178 -33.74 -2.24 24.89
N VAL A 179 -34.76 -2.18 24.06
CA VAL A 179 -35.18 -0.91 23.43
C VAL A 179 -35.88 -0.05 24.46
N GLU A 180 -35.40 1.15 24.69
CA GLU A 180 -36.04 2.12 25.58
C GLU A 180 -37.18 2.86 24.85
N PRO A 181 -38.26 3.29 25.57
CA PRO A 181 -39.32 4.06 24.95
C PRO A 181 -38.86 5.49 24.61
N GLY A 182 -39.21 5.95 23.43
CA GLY A 182 -38.95 7.35 23.03
C GLY A 182 -38.73 7.52 21.52
N PRO A 183 -38.60 8.74 21.02
CA PRO A 183 -38.09 9.00 19.69
C PRO A 183 -36.60 8.78 19.68
N PHE A 184 -36.07 8.07 18.64
CA PHE A 184 -34.65 7.77 18.47
C PHE A 184 -34.11 8.38 17.19
N ILE A 185 -32.87 8.83 17.24
CA ILE A 185 -32.06 9.07 16.05
C ILE A 185 -31.12 7.87 15.91
N VAL A 186 -31.31 7.11 14.83
CA VAL A 186 -30.43 5.99 14.51
C VAL A 186 -29.27 6.52 13.71
N VAL A 187 -28.05 6.35 14.23
CA VAL A 187 -26.82 6.61 13.52
C VAL A 187 -26.19 5.27 13.19
N THR A 188 -25.97 5.02 11.89
CA THR A 188 -25.26 3.85 11.40
C THR A 188 -24.02 4.33 10.67
N GLY A 189 -22.92 3.62 10.81
CA GLY A 189 -21.68 3.96 10.17
C GLY A 189 -20.71 2.81 10.25
N HIS A 190 -19.59 2.98 9.54
CA HIS A 190 -18.41 2.16 9.61
C HIS A 190 -17.25 3.10 9.93
N ASP A 191 -16.36 2.70 10.84
CA ASP A 191 -15.13 3.38 11.20
C ASP A 191 -14.09 3.37 10.06
#